data_4e508ebae45020dd341e241c29ca22f1
#
_entry.id   4e508ebae45020dd341e241c29ca22f1
#
_cell.length_a   1.000
_cell.length_b   1.000
_cell.length_c   1.000
_cell.angle_alpha   90.00
_cell.angle_beta   90.00
_cell.angle_gamma   90.00
#
_symmetry.space_group_name_H-M   'P 1'
#
loop_
_entity.id
_entity.type
_entity.pdbx_description
1 polymer ?
#
loop_
_entity_poly.entity_id
_entity_poly.type
_entity_poly.pdbx_seq_one_letter_code
_entity_poly.pdbx_strand_id
1 'polypeptide(L)'
;MTTVIAVHDVDDVAHWLSSPKRAEFFRAHGMTVKTFVSPGGGRRVGVLIENVSSVEALTKALQGADAAEAMKYDGVHPDTVELFVAS
;
A
#
# COMPACT_ATOMS: atom_id res chain seq x y z
N MET A 1 15.78 -6.94 -7.14
CA MET A 1 14.40 -6.67 -6.72
C MET A 1 14.28 -6.82 -5.21
N THR A 2 13.55 -5.96 -4.57
CA THR A 2 13.34 -6.06 -3.14
C THR A 2 11.85 -6.24 -2.81
N THR A 3 11.57 -6.63 -1.57
CA THR A 3 10.22 -6.82 -1.06
C THR A 3 10.01 -5.87 0.11
N VAL A 4 8.86 -5.23 0.15
CA VAL A 4 8.51 -4.24 1.16
C VAL A 4 7.15 -4.59 1.75
N ILE A 5 7.00 -4.38 3.05
CA ILE A 5 5.70 -4.45 3.72
C ILE A 5 5.33 -3.02 4.12
N ALA A 6 4.16 -2.59 3.72
CA ALA A 6 3.59 -1.31 4.14
C ALA A 6 2.45 -1.58 5.11
N VAL A 7 2.47 -0.94 6.26
CA VAL A 7 1.41 -1.05 7.28
C VAL A 7 0.81 0.33 7.48
N HIS A 8 -0.51 0.40 7.57
CA HIS A 8 -1.19 1.70 7.75
C HIS A 8 -2.61 1.51 8.28
N ASP A 9 -3.22 2.60 8.67
CA ASP A 9 -4.62 2.61 9.09
C ASP A 9 -5.51 3.07 7.94
N VAL A 10 -6.72 2.54 7.89
CA VAL A 10 -7.73 2.90 6.88
C VAL A 10 -9.06 3.22 7.58
N ASP A 11 -9.93 3.96 6.89
CA ASP A 11 -11.26 4.30 7.43
C ASP A 11 -12.18 3.09 7.48
N ASP A 12 -12.17 2.27 6.44
CA ASP A 12 -13.09 1.15 6.27
C ASP A 12 -12.35 0.02 5.56
N VAL A 13 -12.11 -1.07 6.27
CA VAL A 13 -11.35 -2.21 5.74
C VAL A 13 -12.06 -2.86 4.56
N ALA A 14 -13.39 -3.02 4.62
CA ALA A 14 -14.14 -3.63 3.53
C ALA A 14 -14.05 -2.83 2.24
N HIS A 15 -14.17 -1.50 2.35
CA HIS A 15 -13.99 -0.61 1.21
C HIS A 15 -12.58 -0.70 0.64
N TRP A 16 -11.57 -0.66 1.52
CA TRP A 16 -10.17 -0.76 1.13
C TRP A 16 -9.88 -2.06 0.39
N LEU A 17 -10.39 -3.19 0.88
CA LEU A 17 -10.22 -4.49 0.23
C LEU A 17 -10.89 -4.55 -1.15
N SER A 18 -12.03 -3.90 -1.31
CA SER A 18 -12.80 -3.95 -2.56
C SER A 18 -12.25 -3.01 -3.63
N SER A 19 -11.37 -2.08 -3.27
CA SER A 19 -10.88 -1.08 -4.21
C SER A 19 -9.92 -1.68 -5.24
N PRO A 20 -10.11 -1.37 -6.53
CA PRO A 20 -9.16 -1.76 -7.58
C PRO A 20 -7.96 -0.81 -7.69
N LYS A 21 -8.02 0.35 -7.06
CA LYS A 21 -7.02 1.43 -7.22
C LYS A 21 -5.63 1.00 -6.83
N ARG A 22 -5.50 0.27 -5.72
CA ARG A 22 -4.20 -0.17 -5.22
C ARG A 22 -3.49 -1.08 -6.21
N ALA A 23 -4.19 -2.13 -6.67
CA ALA A 23 -3.60 -3.08 -7.62
C ALA A 23 -3.23 -2.40 -8.93
N GLU A 24 -4.09 -1.51 -9.41
CA GLU A 24 -3.83 -0.75 -10.64
C GLU A 24 -2.59 0.13 -10.50
N PHE A 25 -2.48 0.84 -9.37
CA PHE A 25 -1.35 1.72 -9.10
C PHE A 25 -0.02 0.94 -9.12
N PHE A 26 0.05 -0.13 -8.35
CA PHE A 26 1.29 -0.91 -8.24
C PHE A 26 1.62 -1.63 -9.55
N ARG A 27 0.62 -2.13 -10.27
CA ARG A 27 0.83 -2.75 -11.58
C ARG A 27 1.44 -1.77 -12.57
N ALA A 28 0.98 -0.53 -12.57
CA ALA A 28 1.52 0.52 -13.44
C ALA A 28 3.00 0.79 -13.18
N HIS A 29 3.48 0.49 -11.97
CA HIS A 29 4.89 0.63 -11.59
C HIS A 29 5.66 -0.69 -11.63
N GLY A 30 5.06 -1.74 -12.20
CA GLY A 30 5.72 -3.05 -12.34
C GLY A 30 5.78 -3.88 -11.07
N MET A 31 5.01 -3.51 -10.06
CA MET A 31 4.99 -4.17 -8.75
C MET A 31 3.74 -5.01 -8.57
N THR A 32 3.82 -6.04 -7.72
CA THR A 32 2.68 -6.86 -7.32
C THR A 32 2.42 -6.70 -5.83
N VAL A 33 1.17 -6.88 -5.41
CA VAL A 33 0.78 -6.68 -4.02
C VAL A 33 -0.11 -7.80 -3.50
N LYS A 34 0.01 -8.07 -2.19
CA LYS A 34 -0.92 -8.88 -1.42
C LYS A 34 -1.38 -8.08 -0.22
N THR A 35 -2.65 -8.21 0.12
CA THR A 35 -3.25 -7.48 1.23
C THR A 35 -3.43 -8.37 2.45
N PHE A 36 -3.26 -7.78 3.63
CA PHE A 36 -3.38 -8.45 4.91
C PHE A 36 -4.25 -7.63 5.83
N VAL A 37 -5.11 -8.30 6.58
CA VAL A 37 -5.99 -7.66 7.56
C VAL A 37 -5.76 -8.27 8.93
N SER A 38 -6.08 -7.52 9.97
CA SER A 38 -5.98 -8.02 11.34
C SER A 38 -7.08 -9.05 11.60
N PRO A 39 -6.74 -10.26 12.08
CA PRO A 39 -7.76 -11.28 12.37
C PRO A 39 -8.68 -10.88 13.51
N GLY A 40 -8.24 -9.99 14.38
CA GLY A 40 -9.06 -9.47 15.47
C GLY A 40 -9.95 -8.28 15.08
N GLY A 41 -9.91 -7.87 13.81
CA GLY A 41 -10.60 -6.67 13.34
C GLY A 41 -9.73 -5.43 13.53
N GLY A 42 -10.35 -4.25 13.45
CA GLY A 42 -9.64 -2.99 13.54
C GLY A 42 -9.32 -2.42 12.17
N ARG A 43 -8.65 -1.27 12.18
CA ARG A 43 -8.41 -0.49 10.96
C ARG A 43 -6.98 -0.58 10.43
N ARG A 44 -6.11 -1.29 11.13
CA ARG A 44 -4.72 -1.43 10.70
C ARG A 44 -4.60 -2.59 9.73
N VAL A 45 -4.00 -2.31 8.57
CA VAL A 45 -3.88 -3.28 7.48
C VAL A 45 -2.45 -3.29 6.96
N GLY A 46 -2.12 -4.32 6.18
CA GLY A 46 -0.79 -4.46 5.60
C GLY A 46 -0.85 -4.77 4.11
N VAL A 47 0.19 -4.37 3.40
CA VAL A 47 0.38 -4.67 1.99
C VAL A 47 1.78 -5.22 1.80
N LEU A 48 1.88 -6.42 1.25
CA LEU A 48 3.16 -6.97 0.82
C LEU A 48 3.39 -6.52 -0.63
N ILE A 49 4.47 -5.81 -0.87
CA ILE A 49 4.80 -5.25 -2.18
C ILE A 49 6.03 -5.97 -2.71
N GLU A 50 5.90 -6.65 -3.85
CA GLU A 50 6.98 -7.41 -4.48
C GLU A 50 7.39 -6.79 -5.80
N ASN A 51 8.57 -7.16 -6.30
CA ASN A 51 9.16 -6.64 -7.53
C ASN A 51 9.45 -5.15 -7.44
N VAL A 52 9.87 -4.70 -6.27
CA VAL A 52 10.28 -3.30 -6.04
C VAL A 52 11.71 -3.14 -6.55
N SER A 53 11.93 -2.25 -7.51
CA SER A 53 13.26 -2.03 -8.08
C SER A 53 14.22 -1.41 -7.05
N SER A 54 13.73 -0.45 -6.28
CA SER A 54 14.46 0.12 -5.15
C SER A 54 13.49 0.79 -4.18
N VAL A 55 13.89 0.91 -2.92
CA VAL A 55 13.09 1.60 -1.90
C VAL A 55 12.87 3.05 -2.28
N GLU A 56 13.90 3.68 -2.87
CA GLU A 56 13.82 5.08 -3.32
C GLU A 56 12.76 5.26 -4.41
N ALA A 57 12.72 4.35 -5.38
CA ALA A 57 11.72 4.39 -6.44
C ALA A 57 10.32 4.22 -5.88
N LEU A 58 10.14 3.30 -4.94
CA LEU A 58 8.86 3.09 -4.27
C LEU A 58 8.43 4.33 -3.50
N THR A 59 9.31 4.89 -2.69
CA THR A 59 9.03 6.10 -1.90
C THR A 59 8.62 7.25 -2.80
N LYS A 60 9.34 7.43 -3.90
CA LYS A 60 9.04 8.48 -4.87
C LYS A 60 7.66 8.27 -5.50
N ALA A 61 7.33 7.03 -5.87
CA ALA A 61 6.02 6.70 -6.44
C ALA A 61 4.90 7.00 -5.44
N LEU A 62 5.11 6.66 -4.17
CA LEU A 62 4.11 6.90 -3.11
C LEU A 62 3.90 8.39 -2.80
N GLN A 63 4.83 9.25 -3.18
CA GLN A 63 4.72 10.70 -3.01
C GLN A 63 4.05 11.38 -4.21
N GLY A 64 3.78 10.66 -5.27
CA GLY A 64 3.19 11.21 -6.48
C GLY A 64 1.68 11.47 -6.36
N ALA A 65 1.14 12.21 -7.32
CA ALA A 65 -0.28 12.56 -7.35
C ALA A 65 -1.18 11.33 -7.50
N ASP A 66 -0.76 10.35 -8.28
CA ASP A 66 -1.53 9.12 -8.50
C ASP A 66 -1.68 8.32 -7.20
N ALA A 67 -0.61 8.24 -6.41
CA ALA A 67 -0.65 7.56 -5.12
C ALA A 67 -1.56 8.32 -4.14
N ALA A 68 -1.45 9.64 -4.11
CA ALA A 68 -2.29 10.46 -3.23
C ALA A 68 -3.78 10.27 -3.55
N GLU A 69 -4.12 10.23 -4.83
CA GLU A 69 -5.49 10.01 -5.27
C GLU A 69 -6.00 8.62 -4.90
N ALA A 70 -5.19 7.60 -5.12
CA ALA A 70 -5.54 6.22 -4.76
C ALA A 70 -5.72 6.07 -3.25
N MET A 71 -4.84 6.64 -2.46
CA MET A 71 -4.94 6.60 -1.00
C MET A 71 -6.20 7.30 -0.50
N LYS A 72 -6.53 8.44 -1.08
CA LYS A 72 -7.74 9.19 -0.72
C LYS A 72 -8.99 8.37 -1.02
N TYR A 73 -9.04 7.75 -2.18
CA TYR A 73 -10.16 6.88 -2.57
C TYR A 73 -10.30 5.71 -1.59
N ASP A 74 -9.19 5.10 -1.22
CA ASP A 74 -9.17 3.91 -0.37
C ASP A 74 -9.34 4.22 1.11
N GLY A 75 -9.33 5.49 1.51
CA GLY A 75 -9.45 5.89 2.90
C GLY A 75 -8.19 5.61 3.72
N VAL A 76 -7.02 5.59 3.09
CA VAL A 76 -5.74 5.39 3.78
C VAL A 76 -5.35 6.66 4.51
N HIS A 77 -4.88 6.50 5.77
CA HIS A 77 -4.33 7.60 6.55
C HIS A 77 -2.83 7.70 6.26
N PRO A 78 -2.39 8.66 5.44
CA PRO A 78 -0.99 8.71 4.99
C PRO A 78 0.03 8.86 6.10
N ASP A 79 -0.36 9.54 7.18
CA ASP A 79 0.51 9.79 8.34
C ASP A 79 0.74 8.52 9.18
N THR A 80 0.01 7.45 8.93
CA THR A 80 0.16 6.18 9.66
C THR A 80 0.99 5.15 8.90
N VAL A 81 1.44 5.46 7.69
CA VAL A 81 2.17 4.51 6.84
C VAL A 81 3.56 4.24 7.41
N GLU A 82 3.85 2.96 7.63
CA GLU A 82 5.18 2.49 7.99
C GLU A 82 5.66 1.48 6.95
N LEU A 83 6.90 1.59 6.53
CA LEU A 83 7.49 0.67 5.56
C LEU A 83 8.55 -0.18 6.24
N PHE A 84 8.54 -1.49 5.93
CA PHE A 84 9.55 -2.44 6.36
C PHE A 84 10.13 -3.09 5.12
N VAL A 85 11.45 -3.06 4.98
CA VAL A 85 12.15 -3.57 3.82
C VAL A 85 12.78 -4.91 4.15
N ALA A 86 12.64 -5.90 3.26
CA ALA A 86 13.27 -7.19 3.44
C ALA A 86 14.80 -7.02 3.52
N SER A 87 15.40 -7.62 4.51
CA SER A 87 16.83 -7.49 4.76
C SER A 87 17.57 -8.79 4.46
#